data_296fd2f1531ce69fd66ca90f9ae60e8f
#
_entry.id   296fd2f1531ce69fd66ca90f9ae60e8f
#
_cell.length_a   1.000
_cell.length_b   1.000
_cell.length_c   1.000
_cell.angle_alpha   90.00
_cell.angle_beta   90.00
_cell.angle_gamma   90.00
#
_symmetry.space_group_name_H-M   'P 1'
#
loop_
_entity.id
_entity.type
_entity.pdbx_description
1 polymer ?
#
loop_
_entity_poly.entity_id
_entity_poly.type
_entity_poly.pdbx_seq_one_letter_code
_entity_poly.pdbx_strand_id
1 'polypeptide(L)'
;YGEIRFDFNLGTNANPEDQYFLEMYTLADKNNLIVQIHPNKGQLPVLERLLKKYPNVIFLAHVMPDVKKEIGKLLRTYDNLYYSLDAEIHYIYGYQTIQDNKGPTREEYLKFIRKNFDSLLKEALGNWKQIIEAHPNQLTWGSDRWYTWHFDPEVGGLVTEFGRTFIGHLDPAVQENFAYKNAERMLQDR
;
A
#
# COMPACT_ATOMS: atom_id res chain seq x y z
N TYR A 1 -7.28 12.58 -4.18
CA TYR A 1 -6.09 13.45 -4.24
C TYR A 1 -4.86 12.57 -4.34
N GLY A 2 -3.90 12.86 -5.22
CA GLY A 2 -2.78 11.98 -5.56
C GLY A 2 -1.85 11.67 -4.38
N GLU A 3 -0.89 10.81 -4.62
CA GLU A 3 0.06 10.34 -3.63
C GLU A 3 0.89 11.49 -3.05
N ILE A 4 0.78 11.71 -1.76
CA ILE A 4 1.63 12.63 -1.00
C ILE A 4 2.76 11.82 -0.38
N ARG A 5 3.95 11.95 -0.93
CA ARG A 5 5.14 11.27 -0.42
C ARG A 5 5.89 12.20 0.52
N PHE A 6 6.18 11.69 1.70
CA PHE A 6 6.85 12.44 2.76
C PHE A 6 8.36 12.18 2.82
N ASP A 7 8.85 11.17 2.10
CA ASP A 7 10.19 10.62 2.23
C ASP A 7 11.11 10.91 1.04
N PHE A 8 10.79 11.91 0.21
CA PHE A 8 11.54 12.10 -1.01
C PHE A 8 13.00 12.48 -0.82
N ASN A 9 13.91 11.65 -1.39
CA ASN A 9 15.31 11.95 -1.67
C ASN A 9 15.52 13.08 -2.71
N LEU A 10 14.54 13.93 -2.93
CA LEU A 10 14.65 15.12 -3.81
C LEU A 10 15.14 16.37 -3.07
N GLY A 11 15.80 16.19 -1.91
CA GLY A 11 16.41 17.29 -1.18
C GLY A 11 15.45 18.14 -0.35
N THR A 12 14.17 17.77 -0.27
CA THR A 12 13.20 18.42 0.59
C THR A 12 12.61 17.37 1.53
N ASN A 13 12.97 17.41 2.80
CA ASN A 13 12.22 16.74 3.86
C ASN A 13 10.88 17.48 4.00
N ALA A 14 9.91 17.13 3.16
CA ALA A 14 8.58 17.71 3.28
C ALA A 14 7.97 17.26 4.61
N ASN A 15 7.67 18.22 5.47
CA ASN A 15 6.97 17.95 6.71
C ASN A 15 5.47 17.83 6.40
N PRO A 16 4.84 16.66 6.65
CA PRO A 16 3.40 16.49 6.40
C PRO A 16 2.49 17.42 7.19
N GLU A 17 3.01 18.09 8.18
CA GLU A 17 2.30 19.07 9.01
C GLU A 17 2.62 20.53 8.62
N ASP A 18 3.33 20.76 7.51
CA ASP A 18 3.50 22.10 6.98
C ASP A 18 2.16 22.70 6.53
N GLN A 19 2.05 24.03 6.61
CA GLN A 19 0.82 24.75 6.34
C GLN A 19 0.17 24.34 5.01
N TYR A 20 0.94 24.14 3.94
CA TYR A 20 0.42 23.76 2.64
C TYR A 20 -0.27 22.37 2.67
N PHE A 21 0.32 21.41 3.34
CA PHE A 21 -0.31 20.09 3.50
C PHE A 21 -1.56 20.15 4.39
N LEU A 22 -1.51 20.94 5.46
CA LEU A 22 -2.69 21.12 6.32
C LEU A 22 -3.85 21.79 5.59
N GLU A 23 -3.57 22.75 4.70
CA GLU A 23 -4.57 23.34 3.81
C GLU A 23 -5.14 22.32 2.83
N MET A 24 -4.29 21.46 2.26
CA MET A 24 -4.73 20.35 1.39
C MET A 24 -5.63 19.34 2.11
N TYR A 25 -5.29 18.94 3.35
CA TYR A 25 -6.15 18.04 4.14
C TYR A 25 -7.48 18.72 4.50
N THR A 26 -7.46 20.01 4.78
CA THR A 26 -8.69 20.79 5.02
C THR A 26 -9.58 20.86 3.78
N LEU A 27 -8.99 21.01 2.59
CA LEU A 27 -9.72 20.93 1.32
C LEU A 27 -10.26 19.52 1.06
N ALA A 28 -9.48 18.49 1.39
CA ALA A 28 -9.91 17.10 1.27
C ALA A 28 -11.11 16.81 2.17
N ASP A 29 -11.07 17.27 3.43
CA ASP A 29 -12.19 17.16 4.38
C ASP A 29 -13.45 17.84 3.87
N LYS A 30 -13.33 19.09 3.40
CA LYS A 30 -14.44 19.88 2.87
C LYS A 30 -15.09 19.28 1.62
N ASN A 31 -14.33 18.56 0.80
CA ASN A 31 -14.77 18.03 -0.49
C ASN A 31 -14.88 16.49 -0.50
N ASN A 32 -14.83 15.85 0.65
CA ASN A 32 -14.90 14.39 0.79
C ASN A 32 -13.88 13.66 -0.11
N LEU A 33 -12.62 14.12 -0.13
CA LEU A 33 -11.59 13.51 -0.96
C LEU A 33 -10.78 12.47 -0.17
N ILE A 34 -10.31 11.42 -0.85
CA ILE A 34 -9.31 10.51 -0.32
C ILE A 34 -7.94 11.19 -0.40
N VAL A 35 -7.13 11.03 0.61
CA VAL A 35 -5.73 11.43 0.61
C VAL A 35 -4.87 10.18 0.58
N GLN A 36 -4.24 9.92 -0.56
CA GLN A 36 -3.24 8.86 -0.66
C GLN A 36 -1.91 9.37 -0.14
N ILE A 37 -1.30 8.62 0.77
CA ILE A 37 -0.07 8.99 1.46
C ILE A 37 0.95 7.85 1.47
N HIS A 38 2.22 8.21 1.44
CA HIS A 38 3.34 7.27 1.54
C HIS A 38 4.24 7.67 2.74
N PRO A 39 3.86 7.31 3.98
CA PRO A 39 4.68 7.60 5.14
C PRO A 39 5.83 6.60 5.27
N ASN A 40 6.99 7.06 5.75
CA ASN A 40 8.04 6.17 6.23
C ASN A 40 7.83 5.85 7.72
N LYS A 41 8.63 4.93 8.25
CA LYS A 41 8.51 4.49 9.64
C LYS A 41 8.63 5.64 10.66
N GLY A 42 9.49 6.61 10.41
CA GLY A 42 9.67 7.78 11.28
C GLY A 42 8.47 8.74 11.27
N GLN A 43 7.60 8.65 10.28
CA GLN A 43 6.46 9.53 10.07
C GLN A 43 5.12 8.93 10.53
N LEU A 44 5.08 7.70 11.01
CA LEU A 44 3.86 7.13 11.56
C LEU A 44 3.25 7.92 12.73
N PRO A 45 4.01 8.54 13.64
CA PRO A 45 3.45 9.43 14.65
C PRO A 45 2.77 10.67 14.04
N VAL A 46 3.27 11.17 12.90
CA VAL A 46 2.64 12.27 12.15
C VAL A 46 1.34 11.79 11.53
N LEU A 47 1.35 10.62 10.88
CA LEU A 47 0.14 10.02 10.33
C LEU A 47 -0.94 9.89 11.41
N GLU A 48 -0.59 9.40 12.60
CA GLU A 48 -1.52 9.26 13.72
C GLU A 48 -2.16 10.61 14.10
N ARG A 49 -1.38 11.70 14.16
CA ARG A 49 -1.92 13.03 14.43
C ARG A 49 -2.86 13.52 13.34
N LEU A 50 -2.53 13.25 12.06
CA LEU A 50 -3.39 13.60 10.93
C LEU A 50 -4.72 12.84 10.96
N LEU A 51 -4.70 11.53 11.21
CA LEU A 51 -5.90 10.70 11.36
C LEU A 51 -6.83 11.24 12.44
N LYS A 52 -6.27 11.63 13.59
CA LYS A 52 -7.02 12.23 14.71
C LYS A 52 -7.55 13.62 14.38
N LYS A 53 -6.77 14.44 13.67
CA LYS A 53 -7.13 15.84 13.36
C LYS A 53 -8.20 15.93 12.27
N TYR A 54 -8.19 15.00 11.31
CA TYR A 54 -9.09 14.99 10.16
C TYR A 54 -9.90 13.67 10.12
N PRO A 55 -10.83 13.45 11.06
CA PRO A 55 -11.54 12.17 11.20
C PRO A 55 -12.45 11.83 10.03
N ASN A 56 -12.88 12.83 9.24
CA ASN A 56 -13.74 12.63 8.07
C ASN A 56 -12.93 12.41 6.78
N VAL A 57 -11.61 12.67 6.79
CA VAL A 57 -10.75 12.40 5.64
C VAL A 57 -10.35 10.94 5.66
N ILE A 58 -10.59 10.24 4.57
CA ILE A 58 -10.01 8.91 4.37
C ILE A 58 -8.55 9.05 3.94
N PHE A 59 -7.66 8.45 4.73
CA PHE A 59 -6.24 8.33 4.38
C PHE A 59 -5.98 6.93 3.84
N LEU A 60 -5.59 6.84 2.57
CA LEU A 60 -5.12 5.61 1.95
C LEU A 60 -3.60 5.58 2.03
N ALA A 61 -3.07 4.82 2.96
CA ALA A 61 -1.64 4.63 3.09
C ALA A 61 -1.18 3.41 2.29
N HIS A 62 0.00 3.53 1.68
CA HIS A 62 0.77 2.39 1.21
C HIS A 62 2.22 2.57 1.64
N VAL A 63 2.86 1.54 2.12
CA VAL A 63 4.13 1.69 2.83
C VAL A 63 4.97 0.43 2.78
N MET A 64 6.21 0.63 3.17
CA MET A 64 7.25 -0.35 3.35
C MET A 64 6.87 -1.51 4.31
N PRO A 65 7.34 -2.73 4.05
CA PRO A 65 7.04 -3.91 4.87
C PRO A 65 7.46 -3.81 6.35
N ASP A 66 8.41 -2.94 6.66
CA ASP A 66 8.96 -2.79 8.01
C ASP A 66 8.04 -2.08 9.02
N VAL A 67 6.91 -1.54 8.56
CA VAL A 67 5.92 -0.82 9.41
C VAL A 67 4.67 -1.63 9.73
N LYS A 68 4.59 -2.89 9.32
CA LYS A 68 3.39 -3.75 9.46
C LYS A 68 2.77 -3.73 10.86
N LYS A 69 3.60 -3.86 11.88
CA LYS A 69 3.14 -3.91 13.27
C LYS A 69 2.50 -2.60 13.72
N GLU A 70 3.11 -1.50 13.33
CA GLU A 70 2.64 -0.15 13.64
C GLU A 70 1.36 0.18 12.88
N ILE A 71 1.29 -0.16 11.59
CA ILE A 71 0.07 -0.01 10.78
C ILE A 71 -1.08 -0.82 11.37
N GLY A 72 -0.86 -2.06 11.78
CA GLY A 72 -1.90 -2.86 12.44
C GLY A 72 -2.43 -2.25 13.75
N LYS A 73 -1.64 -1.42 14.46
CA LYS A 73 -2.13 -0.64 15.61
C LYS A 73 -3.00 0.53 15.17
N LEU A 74 -2.58 1.28 14.15
CA LEU A 74 -3.33 2.42 13.63
C LEU A 74 -4.68 1.99 13.05
N LEU A 75 -4.71 0.88 12.28
CA LEU A 75 -5.94 0.30 11.74
C LEU A 75 -6.96 -0.09 12.83
N ARG A 76 -6.50 -0.53 14.01
CA ARG A 76 -7.40 -0.82 15.15
C ARG A 76 -8.01 0.42 15.78
N THR A 77 -7.36 1.57 15.64
CA THR A 77 -7.71 2.79 16.37
C THR A 77 -8.47 3.78 15.49
N TYR A 78 -8.22 3.77 14.18
CA TYR A 78 -8.69 4.80 13.25
C TYR A 78 -9.44 4.18 12.07
N ASP A 79 -10.76 4.38 12.03
CA ASP A 79 -11.62 3.86 10.94
C ASP A 79 -11.40 4.60 9.62
N ASN A 80 -10.84 5.80 9.67
CA ASN A 80 -10.50 6.61 8.50
C ASN A 80 -9.12 6.29 7.89
N LEU A 81 -8.44 5.26 8.36
CA LEU A 81 -7.22 4.73 7.75
C LEU A 81 -7.55 3.51 6.91
N TYR A 82 -7.20 3.57 5.63
CA TYR A 82 -7.13 2.43 4.73
C TYR A 82 -5.69 2.15 4.36
N TYR A 83 -5.38 0.90 4.07
CA TYR A 83 -4.04 0.49 3.67
C TYR A 83 -4.08 -0.31 2.37
N SER A 84 -3.34 0.16 1.36
CA SER A 84 -3.14 -0.59 0.13
C SER A 84 -1.91 -1.48 0.27
N LEU A 85 -2.11 -2.77 0.11
CA LEU A 85 -1.02 -3.73 -0.01
C LEU A 85 -0.58 -3.75 -1.47
N ASP A 86 0.35 -2.87 -1.79
CA ASP A 86 0.79 -2.66 -3.15
C ASP A 86 1.88 -3.65 -3.51
N ALA A 87 1.47 -4.62 -4.34
CA ALA A 87 2.38 -5.55 -5.00
C ALA A 87 3.56 -6.00 -4.12
N GLU A 88 3.27 -6.63 -2.99
CA GLU A 88 4.28 -7.21 -2.09
C GLU A 88 5.39 -7.96 -2.85
N ILE A 89 5.02 -8.53 -3.99
CA ILE A 89 5.93 -9.19 -4.93
C ILE A 89 7.00 -8.24 -5.50
N HIS A 90 6.66 -6.98 -5.85
CA HIS A 90 7.62 -5.99 -6.33
C HIS A 90 8.55 -5.56 -5.21
N TYR A 91 8.02 -5.52 -4.01
CA TYR A 91 8.71 -5.08 -2.82
C TYR A 91 9.82 -6.04 -2.42
N ILE A 92 9.48 -7.32 -2.30
CA ILE A 92 10.43 -8.37 -1.94
C ILE A 92 11.53 -8.43 -3.00
N TYR A 93 11.17 -8.32 -4.28
CA TYR A 93 12.15 -8.30 -5.37
C TYR A 93 13.00 -7.03 -5.39
N GLY A 94 12.39 -5.87 -5.25
CA GLY A 94 13.09 -4.58 -5.23
C GLY A 94 14.13 -4.49 -4.12
N TYR A 95 13.81 -4.95 -2.93
CA TYR A 95 14.73 -4.96 -1.80
C TYR A 95 15.96 -5.85 -2.03
N GLN A 96 15.80 -6.95 -2.75
CA GLN A 96 16.88 -7.90 -3.02
C GLN A 96 17.78 -7.48 -4.20
N THR A 97 17.34 -6.60 -5.09
CA THR A 97 18.02 -6.29 -6.35
C THR A 97 18.49 -4.85 -6.55
N ILE A 98 18.05 -3.89 -5.71
CA ILE A 98 18.46 -2.48 -5.81
C ILE A 98 19.88 -2.24 -5.21
N GLN A 99 20.82 -3.16 -5.39
CA GLN A 99 22.20 -2.86 -4.97
C GLN A 99 22.94 -1.93 -5.92
N ASP A 100 22.48 -1.75 -7.17
CA ASP A 100 23.21 -1.03 -8.21
C ASP A 100 22.49 0.19 -8.83
N ASN A 101 21.49 0.78 -8.19
CA ASN A 101 20.75 2.00 -8.64
C ASN A 101 20.08 1.92 -10.03
N LYS A 102 20.04 0.78 -10.70
CA LYS A 102 19.46 0.65 -12.05
C LYS A 102 18.08 -0.01 -12.09
N GLY A 103 17.68 -0.65 -11.01
CA GLY A 103 16.48 -1.47 -10.99
C GLY A 103 16.60 -2.71 -11.91
N PRO A 104 15.68 -3.68 -11.79
CA PRO A 104 15.70 -4.87 -12.62
C PRO A 104 15.21 -4.60 -14.03
N THR A 105 15.74 -5.36 -14.99
CA THR A 105 15.13 -5.48 -16.32
C THR A 105 13.86 -6.33 -16.25
N ARG A 106 13.00 -6.20 -17.27
CA ARG A 106 11.79 -7.03 -17.41
C ARG A 106 12.10 -8.53 -17.34
N GLU A 107 13.13 -8.97 -18.04
CA GLU A 107 13.54 -10.38 -18.12
C GLU A 107 14.04 -10.91 -16.78
N GLU A 108 14.83 -10.14 -16.07
CA GLU A 108 15.31 -10.47 -14.73
C GLU A 108 14.14 -10.59 -13.74
N TYR A 109 13.21 -9.65 -13.81
CA TYR A 109 11.99 -9.68 -12.98
C TYR A 109 11.17 -10.94 -13.25
N LEU A 110 10.80 -11.22 -14.51
CA LEU A 110 10.01 -12.41 -14.87
C LEU A 110 10.69 -13.70 -14.42
N LYS A 111 12.01 -13.80 -14.68
CA LYS A 111 12.81 -14.97 -14.29
C LYS A 111 12.81 -15.16 -12.77
N PHE A 112 13.00 -14.07 -12.03
CA PHE A 112 13.05 -14.11 -10.58
C PHE A 112 11.70 -14.53 -9.99
N ILE A 113 10.61 -13.88 -10.40
CA ILE A 113 9.27 -14.17 -9.86
C ILE A 113 8.87 -15.61 -10.17
N ARG A 114 9.03 -16.08 -11.42
CA ARG A 114 8.71 -17.47 -11.79
C ARG A 114 9.49 -18.49 -10.99
N LYS A 115 10.78 -18.24 -10.78
CA LYS A 115 11.64 -19.14 -10.01
C LYS A 115 11.26 -19.21 -8.53
N ASN A 116 10.80 -18.10 -7.96
CA ASN A 116 10.61 -17.93 -6.53
C ASN A 116 9.14 -17.78 -6.12
N PHE A 117 8.19 -18.03 -7.03
CA PHE A 117 6.76 -17.74 -6.84
C PHE A 117 6.22 -18.26 -5.50
N ASP A 118 6.42 -19.53 -5.21
CA ASP A 118 5.90 -20.16 -3.98
C ASP A 118 6.56 -19.63 -2.71
N SER A 119 7.86 -19.34 -2.76
CA SER A 119 8.57 -18.78 -1.61
C SER A 119 8.16 -17.34 -1.34
N LEU A 120 7.97 -16.54 -2.39
CA LEU A 120 7.47 -15.16 -2.29
C LEU A 120 6.03 -15.13 -1.76
N LEU A 121 5.19 -16.05 -2.25
CA LEU A 121 3.81 -16.19 -1.78
C LEU A 121 3.77 -16.55 -0.30
N LYS A 122 4.59 -17.52 0.13
CA LYS A 122 4.70 -17.91 1.52
C LYS A 122 5.16 -16.77 2.41
N GLU A 123 6.13 -15.98 1.93
CA GLU A 123 6.62 -14.80 2.64
C GLU A 123 5.55 -13.73 2.76
N ALA A 124 4.88 -13.38 1.66
CA ALA A 124 3.81 -12.41 1.64
C ALA A 124 2.65 -12.80 2.58
N LEU A 125 2.23 -14.08 2.55
CA LEU A 125 1.20 -14.60 3.46
C LEU A 125 1.64 -14.54 4.92
N GLY A 126 2.89 -14.91 5.21
CA GLY A 126 3.47 -14.81 6.56
C GLY A 126 3.52 -13.37 7.07
N ASN A 127 3.69 -12.41 6.17
CA ASN A 127 3.73 -11.01 6.48
C ASN A 127 2.35 -10.40 6.75
N TRP A 128 1.34 -10.72 5.94
CA TRP A 128 0.13 -9.92 5.84
C TRP A 128 -1.17 -10.63 6.16
N LYS A 129 -1.26 -11.96 6.01
CA LYS A 129 -2.51 -12.72 6.21
C LYS A 129 -3.19 -12.36 7.52
N GLN A 130 -2.48 -12.43 8.63
CA GLN A 130 -3.05 -12.16 9.96
C GLN A 130 -3.55 -10.72 10.09
N ILE A 131 -2.86 -9.75 9.49
CA ILE A 131 -3.24 -8.33 9.55
C ILE A 131 -4.51 -8.10 8.72
N ILE A 132 -4.58 -8.68 7.51
CA ILE A 132 -5.74 -8.57 6.62
C ILE A 132 -6.98 -9.17 7.29
N GLU A 133 -6.86 -10.37 7.85
CA GLU A 133 -7.96 -11.06 8.52
C GLU A 133 -8.42 -10.39 9.82
N ALA A 134 -7.50 -9.70 10.51
CA ALA A 134 -7.83 -8.89 11.69
C ALA A 134 -8.49 -7.53 11.35
N HIS A 135 -8.31 -7.02 10.13
CA HIS A 135 -8.82 -5.72 9.66
C HIS A 135 -9.55 -5.85 8.31
N PRO A 136 -10.64 -6.64 8.24
CA PRO A 136 -11.25 -7.07 6.97
C PRO A 136 -11.85 -5.93 6.14
N ASN A 137 -12.04 -4.75 6.75
CA ASN A 137 -12.72 -3.61 6.12
C ASN A 137 -11.79 -2.46 5.72
N GLN A 138 -10.47 -2.55 5.97
CA GLN A 138 -9.56 -1.43 5.85
C GLN A 138 -8.34 -1.70 4.94
N LEU A 139 -8.12 -2.94 4.52
CA LEU A 139 -7.03 -3.26 3.61
C LEU A 139 -7.55 -3.54 2.21
N THR A 140 -6.79 -3.10 1.21
CA THR A 140 -7.10 -3.32 -0.20
C THR A 140 -5.90 -3.90 -0.92
N TRP A 141 -6.16 -4.63 -2.00
CA TRP A 141 -5.13 -5.04 -2.94
C TRP A 141 -4.77 -3.90 -3.89
N GLY A 142 -3.47 -3.73 -4.18
CA GLY A 142 -2.92 -2.82 -5.18
C GLY A 142 -1.83 -3.49 -6.01
N SER A 143 -1.39 -2.86 -7.09
CA SER A 143 -0.34 -3.39 -7.97
C SER A 143 0.90 -2.52 -8.07
N ASP A 144 0.84 -1.28 -7.60
CA ASP A 144 1.93 -0.29 -7.58
C ASP A 144 2.90 -0.36 -8.78
N ARG A 145 2.37 -0.15 -9.97
CA ARG A 145 3.13 -0.27 -11.22
C ARG A 145 3.86 1.03 -11.52
N TRP A 146 5.21 1.04 -11.47
CA TRP A 146 6.01 2.24 -11.76
C TRP A 146 7.00 2.09 -12.91
N TYR A 147 7.49 0.87 -13.23
CA TYR A 147 8.30 0.67 -14.43
C TYR A 147 7.42 0.56 -15.66
N THR A 148 7.88 1.07 -16.82
CA THR A 148 7.13 0.98 -18.07
C THR A 148 6.79 -0.46 -18.46
N TRP A 149 7.69 -1.40 -18.20
CA TRP A 149 7.47 -2.82 -18.47
C TRP A 149 6.52 -3.50 -17.45
N HIS A 150 6.16 -2.86 -16.33
CA HIS A 150 5.07 -3.35 -15.46
C HIS A 150 3.70 -3.38 -16.18
N PHE A 151 3.55 -2.61 -17.26
CA PHE A 151 2.34 -2.58 -18.08
C PHE A 151 2.36 -3.61 -19.22
N ASP A 152 3.46 -4.35 -19.38
CA ASP A 152 3.54 -5.47 -20.31
C ASP A 152 2.53 -6.56 -19.91
N PRO A 153 1.79 -7.16 -20.89
CA PRO A 153 0.76 -8.15 -20.59
C PRO A 153 1.27 -9.38 -19.84
N GLU A 154 2.50 -9.83 -20.11
CA GLU A 154 3.08 -11.00 -19.45
C GLU A 154 3.42 -10.69 -17.97
N VAL A 155 4.01 -9.52 -17.72
CA VAL A 155 4.29 -9.06 -16.35
C VAL A 155 2.99 -8.82 -15.59
N GLY A 156 2.04 -8.12 -16.21
CA GLY A 156 0.72 -7.86 -15.64
C GLY A 156 -0.05 -9.14 -15.33
N GLY A 157 0.05 -10.14 -16.21
CA GLY A 157 -0.51 -11.48 -16.00
C GLY A 157 0.07 -12.17 -14.78
N LEU A 158 1.40 -12.17 -14.66
CA LEU A 158 2.10 -12.79 -13.53
C LEU A 158 1.79 -12.11 -12.19
N VAL A 159 1.74 -10.77 -12.16
CA VAL A 159 1.35 -10.00 -10.96
C VAL A 159 -0.10 -10.30 -10.57
N THR A 160 -0.99 -10.40 -11.55
CA THR A 160 -2.40 -10.75 -11.33
C THR A 160 -2.55 -12.19 -10.81
N GLU A 161 -1.80 -13.13 -11.37
CA GLU A 161 -1.77 -14.53 -10.91
C GLU A 161 -1.30 -14.59 -9.44
N PHE A 162 -0.23 -13.89 -9.11
CA PHE A 162 0.25 -13.82 -7.73
C PHE A 162 -0.81 -13.25 -6.79
N GLY A 163 -1.41 -12.12 -7.14
CA GLY A 163 -2.46 -11.47 -6.33
C GLY A 163 -3.66 -12.39 -6.12
N ARG A 164 -4.15 -13.05 -7.17
CA ARG A 164 -5.26 -14.00 -7.06
C ARG A 164 -4.91 -15.21 -6.18
N THR A 165 -3.69 -15.73 -6.33
CA THR A 165 -3.22 -16.85 -5.51
C THR A 165 -3.09 -16.44 -4.04
N PHE A 166 -2.52 -15.25 -3.77
CA PHE A 166 -2.42 -14.70 -2.44
C PHE A 166 -3.81 -14.54 -1.79
N ILE A 167 -4.75 -13.91 -2.50
CA ILE A 167 -6.13 -13.71 -2.03
C ILE A 167 -6.82 -15.05 -1.76
N GLY A 168 -6.62 -16.03 -2.62
CA GLY A 168 -7.18 -17.37 -2.44
C GLY A 168 -6.72 -18.11 -1.18
N HIS A 169 -5.62 -17.66 -0.54
CA HIS A 169 -5.13 -18.22 0.73
C HIS A 169 -5.63 -17.46 1.97
N LEU A 170 -6.35 -16.36 1.79
CA LEU A 170 -7.01 -15.67 2.90
C LEU A 170 -8.28 -16.42 3.33
N ASP A 171 -8.79 -16.11 4.52
CA ASP A 171 -10.12 -16.57 4.94
C ASP A 171 -11.16 -16.17 3.88
N PRO A 172 -12.02 -17.09 3.41
CA PRO A 172 -13.05 -16.79 2.41
C PRO A 172 -13.93 -15.58 2.77
N ALA A 173 -14.17 -15.33 4.05
CA ALA A 173 -14.98 -14.21 4.53
C ALA A 173 -14.36 -12.83 4.24
N VAL A 174 -13.04 -12.75 4.00
CA VAL A 174 -12.34 -11.48 3.77
C VAL A 174 -11.83 -11.31 2.34
N GLN A 175 -11.84 -12.36 1.51
CA GLN A 175 -11.27 -12.34 0.17
C GLN A 175 -11.82 -11.22 -0.72
N GLU A 176 -13.14 -11.12 -0.82
CA GLU A 176 -13.78 -10.10 -1.64
C GLU A 176 -13.59 -8.68 -1.07
N ASN A 177 -13.60 -8.55 0.25
CA ASN A 177 -13.34 -7.27 0.90
C ASN A 177 -11.95 -6.76 0.53
N PHE A 178 -10.93 -7.60 0.69
CA PHE A 178 -9.56 -7.25 0.38
C PHE A 178 -9.34 -7.06 -1.14
N ALA A 179 -9.96 -7.89 -1.99
CA ALA A 179 -9.79 -7.82 -3.43
C ALA A 179 -10.35 -6.54 -4.05
N TYR A 180 -11.55 -6.08 -3.63
CA TYR A 180 -12.22 -4.96 -4.28
C TYR A 180 -13.27 -4.22 -3.42
N LYS A 181 -14.02 -4.90 -2.51
CA LYS A 181 -15.14 -4.25 -1.80
C LYS A 181 -14.71 -3.11 -0.89
N ASN A 182 -13.53 -3.20 -0.28
CA ASN A 182 -13.02 -2.11 0.53
C ASN A 182 -12.70 -0.87 -0.32
N ALA A 183 -12.14 -1.06 -1.52
CA ALA A 183 -11.92 0.03 -2.45
C ALA A 183 -13.24 0.64 -2.95
N GLU A 184 -14.24 -0.20 -3.29
CA GLU A 184 -15.58 0.28 -3.66
C GLU A 184 -16.22 1.09 -2.53
N ARG A 185 -16.20 0.58 -1.30
CA ARG A 185 -16.74 1.30 -0.12
C ARG A 185 -16.03 2.63 0.09
N MET A 186 -14.70 2.63 0.07
CA MET A 186 -13.91 3.85 0.18
C MET A 186 -14.25 4.90 -0.88
N LEU A 187 -14.70 4.49 -2.08
CA LEU A 187 -15.08 5.38 -3.18
C LEU A 187 -16.57 5.79 -3.16
N GLN A 188 -17.45 4.99 -2.55
CA GLN A 188 -18.91 5.20 -2.57
C GLN A 188 -19.44 6.01 -1.37
N ASP A 189 -18.79 5.92 -0.22
CA ASP A 189 -19.19 6.60 1.02
C ASP A 189 -18.87 8.11 1.01
N ARG A 190 -19.23 8.82 -0.12
CA ARG A 190 -18.85 10.21 -0.38
C ARG A 190 -19.97 11.07 -0.87
#